data_3ef3f90b07429027cae1ff131bed2daa
#
_entry.id   3ef3f90b07429027cae1ff131bed2daa
#
_cell.length_a   1.000
_cell.length_b   1.000
_cell.length_c   1.000
_cell.angle_alpha   90.00
_cell.angle_beta   90.00
_cell.angle_gamma   90.00
#
_symmetry.space_group_name_H-M   'P 1'
#
loop_
_entity.id
_entity.type
_entity.pdbx_description
1 polymer ?
#
loop_
_entity_poly.entity_id
_entity_poly.type
_entity_poly.pdbx_seq_one_letter_code
_entity_poly.pdbx_strand_id
1 'polypeptide(L)'
;FPLTVVYTVKDTNVTVTNTDEFTHTHTVNVKAVTDAPTLTLGTITQESGSVTISGSNVTVVNENSQFKVPVTTTSNDKDGSETVTKIVISGVPMGVEVVGGTYYGYSGSEHNGIWVVAPSGDASTKLDADGALSDITFKVNTGADFAARDMTITTYTQDGTGADVKNTSQTIHIDKSYTSSGPGTGNPPLFDLSTKSATIYEDNNDKVG
;
A
#
# COMPACT_ATOMS: atom_id res chain seq x y z
N PHE A 1 -1.97 -14.57 26.68
CA PHE A 1 -2.05 -16.00 27.05
C PHE A 1 -1.94 -16.17 28.56
N PRO A 2 -2.49 -17.28 29.15
CA PRO A 2 -2.35 -17.56 30.56
C PRO A 2 -0.93 -18.03 30.88
N LEU A 3 -0.30 -17.43 31.90
CA LEU A 3 0.92 -17.89 32.48
C LEU A 3 0.59 -18.59 33.81
N THR A 4 0.87 -19.87 33.90
CA THR A 4 0.70 -20.65 35.12
C THR A 4 2.02 -20.76 35.86
N VAL A 5 2.06 -20.29 37.09
CA VAL A 5 3.21 -20.42 37.96
C VAL A 5 2.86 -21.45 39.04
N VAL A 6 3.63 -22.50 39.08
CA VAL A 6 3.53 -23.55 40.12
C VAL A 6 4.71 -23.41 41.04
N TYR A 7 4.46 -23.34 42.34
CA TYR A 7 5.52 -23.36 43.35
C TYR A 7 5.19 -24.35 44.45
N THR A 8 6.22 -25.02 44.92
CA THR A 8 6.12 -26.04 45.97
C THR A 8 6.70 -25.47 47.25
N VAL A 9 5.92 -25.50 48.31
CA VAL A 9 6.39 -25.15 49.66
C VAL A 9 6.67 -26.44 50.40
N LYS A 10 7.90 -26.58 50.89
CA LYS A 10 8.31 -27.71 51.69
C LYS A 10 8.51 -27.24 53.12
N ASP A 11 7.76 -27.81 54.05
CA ASP A 11 8.05 -27.66 55.49
C ASP A 11 9.19 -28.61 55.89
N THR A 12 10.30 -28.02 56.33
CA THR A 12 11.50 -28.76 56.74
C THR A 12 11.57 -28.98 58.23
N ASN A 13 10.58 -28.54 58.98
CA ASN A 13 10.62 -28.54 60.45
C ASN A 13 9.81 -29.68 61.10
N VAL A 14 9.19 -30.55 60.29
CA VAL A 14 8.39 -31.68 60.79
C VAL A 14 8.92 -33.00 60.29
N THR A 15 8.72 -34.01 61.13
CA THR A 15 9.14 -35.41 60.87
C THR A 15 8.38 -36.06 59.71
N VAL A 16 7.32 -35.42 59.22
CA VAL A 16 6.55 -35.81 58.05
C VAL A 16 6.73 -34.71 57.01
N THR A 17 7.34 -35.03 55.89
CA THR A 17 7.47 -34.10 54.76
C THR A 17 6.09 -33.83 54.18
N ASN A 18 5.53 -32.69 54.48
CA ASN A 18 4.32 -32.22 53.82
C ASN A 18 4.74 -31.26 52.71
N THR A 19 4.36 -31.55 51.50
CA THR A 19 4.60 -30.71 50.32
C THR A 19 3.24 -30.26 49.78
N ASP A 20 2.99 -28.95 49.85
CA ASP A 20 1.79 -28.35 49.25
C ASP A 20 2.20 -27.69 47.94
N GLU A 21 1.46 -28.00 46.92
CA GLU A 21 1.62 -27.38 45.58
C GLU A 21 0.57 -26.30 45.41
N PHE A 22 1.01 -25.10 45.12
CA PHE A 22 0.14 -23.95 44.86
C PHE A 22 0.23 -23.56 43.39
N THR A 23 -0.91 -23.52 42.73
CA THR A 23 -0.99 -23.05 41.35
C THR A 23 -1.62 -21.66 41.31
N HIS A 24 -0.93 -20.72 40.71
CA HIS A 24 -1.45 -19.39 40.49
C HIS A 24 -1.40 -19.06 39.00
N THR A 25 -2.53 -18.61 38.45
CA THR A 25 -2.63 -18.27 37.05
C THR A 25 -2.66 -16.75 36.88
N HIS A 26 -1.72 -16.22 36.11
CA HIS A 26 -1.67 -14.84 35.70
C HIS A 26 -2.03 -14.74 34.20
N THR A 27 -2.81 -13.75 33.86
CA THR A 27 -3.06 -13.43 32.45
C THR A 27 -2.04 -12.40 32.01
N VAL A 28 -1.22 -12.77 31.03
CA VAL A 28 -0.30 -11.86 30.36
C VAL A 28 -0.95 -11.41 29.06
N ASN A 29 -1.21 -10.11 28.94
CA ASN A 29 -1.70 -9.51 27.71
C ASN A 29 -0.48 -9.07 26.90
N VAL A 30 -0.20 -9.80 25.81
CA VAL A 30 0.80 -9.40 24.82
C VAL A 30 0.10 -8.53 23.80
N LYS A 31 0.58 -7.29 23.65
CA LYS A 31 0.07 -6.37 22.64
C LYS A 31 0.93 -6.53 21.37
N ALA A 32 0.27 -6.74 20.25
CA ALA A 32 0.91 -6.72 18.95
C ALA A 32 1.53 -5.34 18.67
N VAL A 33 2.75 -5.33 18.15
CA VAL A 33 3.49 -4.11 17.79
C VAL A 33 3.98 -4.28 16.35
N THR A 34 3.48 -3.45 15.47
CA THR A 34 3.87 -3.47 14.05
C THR A 34 5.21 -2.80 13.85
N ASP A 35 6.11 -3.45 13.13
CA ASP A 35 7.37 -2.90 12.67
C ASP A 35 7.23 -2.24 11.29
N ALA A 36 8.08 -1.24 11.00
CA ALA A 36 8.09 -0.63 9.69
C ALA A 36 8.73 -1.60 8.67
N PRO A 37 8.09 -1.80 7.49
CA PRO A 37 8.64 -2.68 6.47
C PRO A 37 9.88 -2.07 5.82
N THR A 38 10.71 -2.91 5.22
CA THR A 38 11.73 -2.48 4.26
C THR A 38 11.11 -2.48 2.86
N LEU A 39 11.25 -1.37 2.14
CA LEU A 39 10.81 -1.21 0.75
C LEU A 39 12.03 -0.98 -0.14
N THR A 40 12.22 -1.85 -1.11
CA THR A 40 13.28 -1.73 -2.10
C THR A 40 12.69 -1.67 -3.51
N LEU A 41 13.15 -0.71 -4.30
CA LEU A 41 12.85 -0.65 -5.73
C LEU A 41 13.99 -1.28 -6.50
N GLY A 42 13.67 -2.19 -7.41
CA GLY A 42 14.62 -2.79 -8.33
C GLY A 42 14.90 -1.88 -9.53
N THR A 43 15.66 -2.41 -10.48
CA THR A 43 15.97 -1.68 -11.72
C THR A 43 14.72 -1.48 -12.55
N ILE A 44 14.38 -0.22 -12.81
CA ILE A 44 13.23 0.13 -13.67
C ILE A 44 13.54 -0.33 -15.09
N THR A 45 12.56 -0.90 -15.77
CA THR A 45 12.69 -1.41 -17.14
C THR A 45 11.57 -0.89 -18.05
N GLN A 46 11.90 -0.68 -19.32
CA GLN A 46 10.92 -0.41 -20.36
C GLN A 46 10.17 -1.70 -20.69
N GLU A 47 8.84 -1.63 -20.80
CA GLU A 47 7.98 -2.72 -21.22
C GLU A 47 7.52 -2.56 -22.67
N SER A 48 7.08 -1.36 -23.03
CA SER A 48 6.65 -1.02 -24.39
C SER A 48 6.80 0.47 -24.67
N GLY A 49 6.71 0.85 -25.93
CA GLY A 49 6.87 2.23 -26.34
C GLY A 49 8.33 2.71 -26.22
N SER A 50 8.55 3.92 -25.73
CA SER A 50 9.88 4.48 -25.57
C SER A 50 9.99 5.30 -24.28
N VAL A 51 10.89 4.89 -23.41
CA VAL A 51 11.26 5.60 -22.18
C VAL A 51 12.78 5.61 -22.03
N THR A 52 13.34 6.67 -21.48
CA THR A 52 14.74 6.75 -21.05
C THR A 52 14.78 6.62 -19.54
N ILE A 53 15.61 5.72 -19.03
CA ILE A 53 15.69 5.40 -17.60
C ILE A 53 17.11 5.67 -17.11
N SER A 54 17.20 6.41 -16.01
CA SER A 54 18.46 6.68 -15.31
C SER A 54 18.24 6.58 -13.80
N GLY A 55 18.60 5.42 -13.23
CA GLY A 55 18.31 5.11 -11.83
C GLY A 55 16.80 5.12 -11.55
N SER A 56 16.35 5.98 -10.64
CA SER A 56 14.93 6.19 -10.34
C SER A 56 14.24 7.25 -11.20
N ASN A 57 14.92 7.80 -12.21
CA ASN A 57 14.35 8.80 -13.12
C ASN A 57 13.88 8.12 -14.41
N VAL A 58 12.66 8.39 -14.80
CA VAL A 58 12.01 7.90 -16.02
C VAL A 58 11.60 9.10 -16.87
N THR A 59 12.16 9.21 -18.07
CA THR A 59 11.70 10.19 -19.07
C THR A 59 10.93 9.47 -20.16
N VAL A 60 9.65 9.76 -20.25
CA VAL A 60 8.76 9.21 -21.27
C VAL A 60 9.04 9.94 -22.59
N VAL A 61 9.38 9.19 -23.63
CA VAL A 61 9.73 9.74 -24.95
C VAL A 61 8.54 9.75 -25.89
N ASN A 62 7.61 8.81 -25.73
CA ASN A 62 6.40 8.73 -26.54
C ASN A 62 5.17 8.41 -25.66
N GLU A 63 4.01 8.88 -26.08
CA GLU A 63 2.73 8.39 -25.55
C GLU A 63 2.61 6.87 -25.74
N ASN A 64 1.69 6.24 -25.01
CA ASN A 64 1.45 4.80 -25.00
C ASN A 64 2.66 3.95 -24.56
N SER A 65 3.65 4.57 -23.91
CA SER A 65 4.78 3.86 -23.33
C SER A 65 4.38 3.20 -22.01
N GLN A 66 5.06 2.09 -21.73
CA GLN A 66 4.92 1.40 -20.45
C GLN A 66 6.31 1.12 -19.87
N PHE A 67 6.41 1.24 -18.56
CA PHE A 67 7.59 0.87 -17.81
C PHE A 67 7.22 0.16 -16.52
N LYS A 68 8.12 -0.65 -16.05
CA LYS A 68 7.96 -1.51 -14.91
C LYS A 68 8.93 -1.12 -13.79
N VAL A 69 8.42 -1.05 -12.57
CA VAL A 69 9.19 -0.83 -11.35
C VAL A 69 9.09 -2.08 -10.50
N PRO A 70 10.17 -2.88 -10.41
CA PRO A 70 10.20 -4.01 -9.48
C PRO A 70 10.14 -3.49 -8.04
N VAL A 71 9.26 -4.08 -7.24
CA VAL A 71 9.07 -3.70 -5.84
C VAL A 71 9.24 -4.92 -4.97
N THR A 72 10.11 -4.82 -3.99
CA THR A 72 10.27 -5.83 -2.95
C THR A 72 9.98 -5.21 -1.60
N THR A 73 9.06 -5.81 -0.87
CA THR A 73 8.75 -5.43 0.50
C THR A 73 9.07 -6.60 1.40
N THR A 74 9.84 -6.37 2.45
CA THR A 74 10.09 -7.37 3.49
C THR A 74 9.60 -6.85 4.82
N SER A 75 8.93 -7.72 5.56
CA SER A 75 8.64 -7.46 6.97
C SER A 75 9.92 -7.64 7.79
N ASN A 76 10.12 -6.78 8.76
CA ASN A 76 11.21 -6.93 9.73
C ASN A 76 10.79 -7.79 10.93
N ASP A 77 9.57 -8.30 10.90
CA ASP A 77 9.03 -9.16 11.93
C ASP A 77 9.68 -10.55 11.92
N LYS A 78 10.03 -11.03 13.11
CA LYS A 78 10.68 -12.33 13.30
C LYS A 78 9.72 -13.47 13.57
N ASP A 79 8.50 -13.17 13.97
CA ASP A 79 7.49 -14.18 14.30
C ASP A 79 6.49 -14.45 13.18
N GLY A 80 6.54 -13.66 12.09
CA GLY A 80 5.73 -13.83 10.90
C GLY A 80 4.27 -13.39 11.06
N SER A 81 3.96 -12.60 12.07
CA SER A 81 2.59 -12.11 12.32
C SER A 81 2.22 -10.90 11.48
N GLU A 82 3.20 -10.13 11.01
CA GLU A 82 2.97 -8.97 10.17
C GLU A 82 2.59 -9.32 8.73
N THR A 83 1.73 -8.50 8.18
CA THR A 83 1.31 -8.62 6.77
C THR A 83 1.43 -7.28 6.06
N VAL A 84 1.81 -7.32 4.77
CA VAL A 84 1.65 -6.15 3.90
C VAL A 84 0.18 -6.02 3.53
N THR A 85 -0.42 -4.93 3.95
CA THR A 85 -1.87 -4.72 3.77
C THR A 85 -2.20 -4.03 2.45
N LYS A 86 -1.30 -3.16 1.96
CA LYS A 86 -1.47 -2.43 0.69
C LYS A 86 -0.18 -1.74 0.27
N ILE A 87 -0.10 -1.44 -1.02
CA ILE A 87 0.82 -0.45 -1.57
C ILE A 87 0.02 0.72 -2.11
N VAL A 88 0.41 1.93 -1.75
CA VAL A 88 -0.18 3.16 -2.26
C VAL A 88 0.84 3.85 -3.14
N ILE A 89 0.44 4.23 -4.35
CA ILE A 89 1.22 5.06 -5.25
C ILE A 89 0.53 6.43 -5.33
N SER A 90 1.22 7.47 -4.93
CA SER A 90 0.73 8.85 -4.97
C SER A 90 1.58 9.71 -5.88
N GLY A 91 1.03 10.85 -6.30
CA GLY A 91 1.72 11.74 -7.22
C GLY A 91 1.73 11.25 -8.67
N VAL A 92 0.92 10.24 -9.01
CA VAL A 92 0.83 9.72 -10.38
C VAL A 92 0.24 10.81 -11.29
N PRO A 93 0.95 11.22 -12.36
CA PRO A 93 0.46 12.28 -13.23
C PRO A 93 -0.87 11.93 -13.91
N MET A 94 -1.67 12.94 -14.23
CA MET A 94 -2.85 12.75 -15.05
C MET A 94 -2.45 12.15 -16.42
N GLY A 95 -3.17 11.11 -16.85
CA GLY A 95 -2.85 10.37 -18.06
C GLY A 95 -1.87 9.23 -17.87
N VAL A 96 -1.35 9.02 -16.67
CA VAL A 96 -0.57 7.85 -16.30
C VAL A 96 -1.42 6.92 -15.44
N GLU A 97 -1.44 5.64 -15.78
CA GLU A 97 -2.21 4.60 -15.14
C GLU A 97 -1.27 3.61 -14.43
N VAL A 98 -1.66 3.14 -13.26
CA VAL A 98 -1.03 1.99 -12.61
C VAL A 98 -1.80 0.74 -13.01
N VAL A 99 -1.19 -0.10 -13.84
CA VAL A 99 -1.84 -1.30 -14.38
C VAL A 99 -2.16 -2.29 -13.26
N GLY A 100 -3.43 -2.70 -13.17
CA GLY A 100 -3.91 -3.59 -12.10
C GLY A 100 -4.13 -2.91 -10.75
N GLY A 101 -3.86 -1.61 -10.63
CA GLY A 101 -4.16 -0.83 -9.45
C GLY A 101 -5.61 -0.32 -9.44
N THR A 102 -6.10 0.00 -8.26
CA THR A 102 -7.38 0.68 -8.07
C THR A 102 -7.15 2.17 -7.87
N TYR A 103 -7.80 2.98 -8.70
CA TYR A 103 -7.74 4.44 -8.58
C TYR A 103 -8.62 4.92 -7.42
N TYR A 104 -8.06 5.73 -6.53
CA TYR A 104 -8.75 6.24 -5.34
C TYR A 104 -9.05 7.74 -5.38
N GLY A 105 -8.70 8.42 -6.46
CA GLY A 105 -8.88 9.84 -6.59
C GLY A 105 -7.57 10.58 -6.81
N TYR A 106 -7.58 11.87 -6.57
CA TYR A 106 -6.41 12.74 -6.76
C TYR A 106 -6.14 13.59 -5.52
N SER A 107 -4.92 14.10 -5.43
CA SER A 107 -4.54 15.08 -4.41
C SER A 107 -3.93 16.33 -5.05
N GLY A 108 -4.20 17.46 -4.42
CA GLY A 108 -3.67 18.76 -4.82
C GLY A 108 -4.32 19.36 -6.06
N SER A 109 -3.92 20.60 -6.38
CA SER A 109 -4.43 21.37 -7.53
C SER A 109 -4.05 20.79 -8.89
N GLU A 110 -3.03 19.96 -8.94
CA GLU A 110 -2.53 19.35 -10.17
C GLU A 110 -3.20 18.00 -10.50
N HIS A 111 -4.21 17.61 -9.73
CA HIS A 111 -4.96 16.37 -9.93
C HIS A 111 -4.08 15.11 -10.03
N ASN A 112 -3.08 15.03 -9.17
CA ASN A 112 -2.19 13.86 -9.11
C ASN A 112 -2.92 12.65 -8.56
N GLY A 113 -2.89 11.55 -9.30
CA GLY A 113 -3.60 10.33 -8.95
C GLY A 113 -3.04 9.64 -7.72
N ILE A 114 -3.95 9.03 -6.95
CA ILE A 114 -3.65 8.10 -5.88
C ILE A 114 -4.17 6.73 -6.30
N TRP A 115 -3.27 5.76 -6.36
CA TRP A 115 -3.56 4.39 -6.73
C TRP A 115 -3.23 3.45 -5.60
N VAL A 116 -4.01 2.40 -5.46
CA VAL A 116 -3.75 1.33 -4.49
C VAL A 116 -3.55 0.03 -5.25
N VAL A 117 -2.43 -0.62 -5.01
CA VAL A 117 -2.14 -1.97 -5.47
C VAL A 117 -2.24 -2.87 -4.24
N ALA A 118 -3.20 -3.77 -4.25
CA ALA A 118 -3.24 -4.83 -3.25
C ALA A 118 -2.18 -5.87 -3.60
N PRO A 119 -1.59 -6.56 -2.60
CA PRO A 119 -0.85 -7.78 -2.87
C PRO A 119 -1.75 -8.69 -3.71
N SER A 120 -1.20 -9.26 -4.77
CA SER A 120 -1.95 -10.14 -5.66
C SER A 120 -2.46 -11.34 -4.89
N GLY A 121 -3.78 -11.44 -4.77
CA GLY A 121 -4.43 -12.48 -4.00
C GLY A 121 -5.26 -11.89 -2.86
N ASP A 122 -6.11 -12.69 -2.31
CA ASP A 122 -6.96 -12.41 -1.19
C ASP A 122 -6.24 -11.57 -0.11
N ALA A 123 -6.90 -10.60 0.49
CA ALA A 123 -6.37 -9.73 1.56
C ALA A 123 -5.79 -10.51 2.77
N SER A 124 -5.92 -11.83 2.74
CA SER A 124 -5.33 -12.77 3.68
C SER A 124 -3.98 -13.35 3.23
N THR A 125 -3.50 -13.02 2.02
CA THR A 125 -2.21 -13.54 1.58
C THR A 125 -1.12 -12.80 2.34
N LYS A 126 -0.62 -13.44 3.38
CA LYS A 126 0.63 -13.06 4.03
C LYS A 126 1.70 -13.00 2.95
N LEU A 127 2.31 -11.84 2.79
CA LEU A 127 3.60 -11.81 2.12
C LEU A 127 4.55 -12.56 3.04
N ASP A 128 5.03 -13.70 2.59
CA ASP A 128 6.11 -14.39 3.27
C ASP A 128 7.24 -13.39 3.52
N ALA A 129 8.04 -13.59 4.54
CA ALA A 129 9.14 -12.71 4.94
C ALA A 129 10.09 -12.35 3.78
N ASP A 130 9.99 -13.04 2.67
CA ASP A 130 10.71 -12.84 1.40
C ASP A 130 9.79 -12.34 0.27
N GLY A 131 8.63 -11.78 0.60
CA GLY A 131 7.58 -11.41 -0.35
C GLY A 131 8.00 -10.41 -1.41
N ALA A 132 8.47 -10.93 -2.53
CA ALA A 132 8.55 -10.17 -3.76
C ALA A 132 7.13 -9.82 -4.19
N LEU A 133 6.74 -8.57 -4.06
CA LEU A 133 5.58 -8.07 -4.76
C LEU A 133 5.90 -8.04 -6.25
N SER A 134 4.94 -8.47 -7.04
CA SER A 134 5.01 -8.37 -8.48
C SER A 134 5.26 -6.92 -8.89
N ASP A 135 6.03 -6.76 -9.93
CA ASP A 135 6.36 -5.49 -10.55
C ASP A 135 5.15 -4.56 -10.71
N ILE A 136 5.33 -3.30 -10.41
CA ILE A 136 4.32 -2.27 -10.68
C ILE A 136 4.55 -1.76 -12.10
N THR A 137 3.56 -1.93 -12.95
CA THR A 137 3.59 -1.42 -14.34
C THR A 137 2.85 -0.09 -14.42
N PHE A 138 3.52 0.91 -14.99
CA PHE A 138 2.96 2.20 -15.32
C PHE A 138 2.72 2.29 -16.81
N LYS A 139 1.56 2.80 -17.21
CA LYS A 139 1.17 3.03 -18.60
C LYS A 139 0.86 4.50 -18.82
N VAL A 140 1.52 5.08 -19.78
CA VAL A 140 1.25 6.45 -20.24
C VAL A 140 0.24 6.39 -21.35
N ASN A 141 -0.92 6.98 -21.15
CA ASN A 141 -2.02 6.95 -22.12
C ASN A 141 -1.83 7.96 -23.25
N THR A 142 -2.55 7.77 -24.33
CA THR A 142 -2.61 8.74 -25.44
C THR A 142 -3.12 10.08 -24.92
N GLY A 143 -2.50 11.18 -25.33
CA GLY A 143 -2.86 12.52 -24.92
C GLY A 143 -2.43 12.87 -23.48
N ALA A 144 -1.67 12.03 -22.80
CA ALA A 144 -1.15 12.35 -21.49
C ALA A 144 -0.26 13.59 -21.55
N ASP A 145 -0.60 14.59 -20.74
CA ASP A 145 0.15 15.84 -20.64
C ASP A 145 0.41 16.16 -19.16
N PHE A 146 1.67 16.14 -18.75
CA PHE A 146 2.06 16.35 -17.36
C PHE A 146 3.43 17.02 -17.27
N ALA A 147 3.64 17.76 -16.18
CA ALA A 147 4.95 18.28 -15.83
C ALA A 147 5.76 17.22 -15.06
N ALA A 148 7.08 17.35 -15.11
CA ALA A 148 7.99 16.52 -14.33
C ALA A 148 7.63 16.53 -12.84
N ARG A 149 7.62 15.35 -12.21
CA ARG A 149 7.25 15.21 -10.81
C ARG A 149 7.73 13.92 -10.17
N ASP A 150 7.60 13.88 -8.87
CA ASP A 150 7.87 12.70 -8.08
C ASP A 150 6.60 11.88 -7.86
N MET A 151 6.70 10.58 -8.05
CA MET A 151 5.71 9.59 -7.65
C MET A 151 6.25 8.84 -6.43
N THR A 152 5.44 8.73 -5.40
CA THR A 152 5.82 8.05 -4.15
C THR A 152 5.13 6.71 -4.03
N ILE A 153 5.90 5.66 -3.88
CA ILE A 153 5.44 4.30 -3.63
C ILE A 153 5.58 4.04 -2.13
N THR A 154 4.48 3.75 -1.47
CA THR A 154 4.42 3.52 -0.01
C THR A 154 3.84 2.14 0.27
N THR A 155 4.56 1.32 0.99
CA THR A 155 4.08 0.04 1.48
C THR A 155 3.63 0.14 2.93
N TYR A 156 2.57 -0.57 3.28
CA TYR A 156 1.96 -0.56 4.61
C TYR A 156 1.94 -1.95 5.18
N THR A 157 2.39 -2.09 6.43
CA THR A 157 2.32 -3.33 7.21
C THR A 157 1.45 -3.17 8.43
N GLN A 158 0.92 -4.28 8.90
CA GLN A 158 0.15 -4.36 10.13
C GLN A 158 0.31 -5.75 10.76
N ASP A 159 0.53 -5.79 12.08
CA ASP A 159 0.56 -7.00 12.89
C ASP A 159 -0.85 -7.28 13.45
N GLY A 160 -1.54 -8.27 12.86
CA GLY A 160 -2.89 -8.64 13.25
C GLY A 160 -3.91 -7.51 13.16
N THR A 161 -5.09 -7.74 13.71
CA THR A 161 -6.18 -6.76 13.75
C THR A 161 -6.07 -5.90 15.00
N GLY A 162 -5.93 -4.58 14.83
CA GLY A 162 -5.92 -3.62 15.94
C GLY A 162 -4.53 -3.13 16.36
N ALA A 163 -3.45 -3.63 15.73
CA ALA A 163 -2.14 -3.03 15.85
C ALA A 163 -2.03 -1.74 15.02
N ASP A 164 -1.07 -0.89 15.36
CA ASP A 164 -0.78 0.32 14.59
C ASP A 164 -0.28 -0.07 13.19
N VAL A 165 -0.66 0.71 12.18
CA VAL A 165 -0.16 0.53 10.81
C VAL A 165 1.18 1.26 10.68
N LYS A 166 2.19 0.60 10.12
CA LYS A 166 3.49 1.18 9.78
C LYS A 166 3.66 1.24 8.27
N ASN A 167 4.57 2.09 7.82
CA ASN A 167 4.84 2.23 6.40
C ASN A 167 6.27 2.66 6.12
N THR A 168 6.70 2.42 4.89
CA THR A 168 7.96 2.91 4.31
C THR A 168 7.70 3.34 2.88
N SER A 169 8.37 4.41 2.44
CA SER A 169 8.18 5.00 1.13
C SER A 169 9.47 5.09 0.34
N GLN A 170 9.35 4.96 -0.97
CA GLN A 170 10.40 5.24 -1.96
C GLN A 170 9.84 6.13 -3.07
N THR A 171 10.70 6.89 -3.72
CA THR A 171 10.30 7.87 -4.73
C THR A 171 10.93 7.53 -6.07
N ILE A 172 10.16 7.65 -7.14
CA ILE A 172 10.62 7.66 -8.52
C ILE A 172 10.23 8.99 -9.18
N HIS A 173 11.08 9.50 -10.05
CA HIS A 173 10.82 10.73 -10.78
C HIS A 173 10.34 10.41 -12.17
N ILE A 174 9.24 11.04 -12.61
CA ILE A 174 8.72 10.91 -13.98
C ILE A 174 8.73 12.27 -14.68
N ASP A 175 9.19 12.27 -15.91
CA ASP A 175 9.15 13.41 -16.83
C ASP A 175 8.73 12.95 -18.23
N LYS A 176 8.43 13.88 -19.12
CA LYS A 176 8.17 13.61 -20.52
C LYS A 176 8.98 14.52 -21.44
N SER A 177 9.43 13.98 -22.55
CA SER A 177 10.16 14.71 -23.58
C SER A 177 9.39 14.84 -24.90
N TYR A 178 8.14 14.41 -24.93
CA TYR A 178 7.26 14.54 -26.10
C TYR A 178 6.28 15.71 -25.95
N THR A 179 5.73 16.17 -27.08
CA THR A 179 4.59 17.07 -27.10
C THR A 179 3.32 16.22 -27.18
N SER A 180 2.39 16.45 -26.27
CA SER A 180 1.14 15.70 -26.21
C SER A 180 0.32 15.89 -27.50
N SER A 181 -0.24 14.79 -28.01
CA SER A 181 -1.01 14.77 -29.26
C SER A 181 -2.45 15.29 -29.08
N GLY A 182 -2.88 15.55 -27.87
CA GLY A 182 -4.25 16.03 -27.62
C GLY A 182 -4.52 16.32 -26.14
N PRO A 183 -5.70 16.81 -25.79
CA PRO A 183 -6.09 16.96 -24.40
C PRO A 183 -6.02 15.57 -23.74
N GLY A 184 -5.20 15.46 -22.71
CA GLY A 184 -4.98 14.21 -21.99
C GLY A 184 -6.31 13.56 -21.65
N THR A 185 -6.59 12.43 -22.29
CA THR A 185 -7.68 11.56 -21.87
C THR A 185 -7.22 10.92 -20.57
N GLY A 186 -7.38 11.69 -19.52
CA GLY A 186 -6.86 11.43 -18.20
C GLY A 186 -7.20 10.06 -17.64
N ASN A 187 -6.77 9.84 -16.44
CA ASN A 187 -7.19 8.79 -15.52
C ASN A 187 -8.63 8.33 -15.78
N PRO A 188 -8.97 7.07 -15.49
CA PRO A 188 -10.36 6.59 -15.61
C PRO A 188 -11.30 7.68 -15.10
N PRO A 189 -12.42 7.89 -15.76
CA PRO A 189 -13.22 9.11 -15.69
C PRO A 189 -13.41 9.52 -14.24
N LEU A 190 -12.65 10.54 -13.85
CA LEU A 190 -12.95 11.28 -12.64
C LEU A 190 -14.35 11.85 -12.86
N PHE A 191 -15.22 11.53 -11.97
CA PHE A 191 -16.40 12.34 -11.77
C PHE A 191 -15.89 13.71 -11.27
N ASP A 192 -15.47 14.54 -12.20
CA ASP A 192 -15.15 15.93 -11.89
C ASP A 192 -16.45 16.66 -11.61
N LEU A 193 -16.82 16.68 -10.34
CA LEU A 193 -17.95 17.47 -9.86
C LEU A 193 -17.65 18.97 -9.83
N SER A 194 -16.41 19.39 -10.15
CA SER A 194 -16.04 20.80 -10.09
C SER A 194 -16.60 21.62 -11.24
N THR A 195 -16.99 20.98 -12.36
CA THR A 195 -17.49 21.66 -13.56
C THR A 195 -18.86 21.21 -14.05
N LYS A 196 -19.44 20.19 -13.41
CA LYS A 196 -20.80 19.74 -13.70
C LYS A 196 -21.68 20.02 -12.50
N SER A 197 -22.50 21.06 -12.61
CA SER A 197 -23.69 21.16 -11.78
C SER A 197 -24.50 19.88 -12.04
N ALA A 198 -24.45 18.92 -11.12
CA ALA A 198 -25.43 17.87 -11.09
C ALA A 198 -26.74 18.55 -10.69
N THR A 199 -27.63 18.76 -11.62
CA THR A 199 -29.01 19.07 -11.29
C THR A 199 -29.59 17.77 -10.75
N ILE A 200 -29.61 17.64 -9.44
CA ILE A 200 -30.39 16.61 -8.79
C ILE A 200 -31.84 17.04 -8.97
N TYR A 201 -32.55 16.41 -9.88
CA TYR A 201 -33.99 16.47 -9.87
C TYR A 201 -34.42 15.70 -8.64
N GLU A 202 -34.79 16.38 -7.57
CA GLU A 202 -35.64 15.79 -6.58
C GLU A 202 -36.88 15.32 -7.32
N ASP A 203 -37.11 14.03 -7.25
CA ASP A 203 -38.37 13.46 -7.72
C ASP A 203 -39.44 14.10 -6.84
N ASN A 204 -40.07 15.11 -7.42
CA ASN A 204 -41.14 15.85 -6.76
C ASN A 204 -42.38 14.97 -6.79
N ASN A 205 -42.30 13.86 -6.11
CA ASN A 205 -43.40 12.90 -5.95
C ASN A 205 -44.39 13.34 -4.87
N ASP A 206 -44.40 14.60 -4.51
CA ASP A 206 -45.42 15.26 -3.71
C ASP A 206 -46.53 15.85 -4.56
N LYS A 207 -47.02 15.08 -5.51
CA LYS A 207 -48.38 15.27 -5.97
C LYS A 207 -49.30 14.32 -5.24
N VAL A 208 -49.47 14.58 -3.96
CA VAL A 208 -50.72 14.22 -3.31
C VAL A 208 -51.72 15.31 -3.67
N GLY A 209 -52.53 15.03 -4.69
CA GLY A 209 -53.73 15.76 -4.98
C GLY A 209 -54.85 15.30 -4.10
#